data_eaf94c439f53d74f294e2f04b38dbad2
#
_entry.id   eaf94c439f53d74f294e2f04b38dbad2
#
_cell.length_a   1.000
_cell.length_b   1.000
_cell.length_c   1.000
_cell.angle_alpha   90.00
_cell.angle_beta   90.00
_cell.angle_gamma   90.00
#
_symmetry.space_group_name_H-M   'P 1'
#
loop_
_entity.id
_entity.type
_entity.pdbx_description
1 polymer ?
#
loop_
_entity_poly.entity_id
_entity_poly.type
_entity_poly.pdbx_seq_one_letter_code
_entity_poly.pdbx_strand_id
1 'polypeptide(L)'
;MAVQFHAGSHYVALRLLEGYLSRDDIKLVHYGSPQHRFEALLNGEVEAAALMEPWITLAEKLGCRAVCEGHYLGAENASDSMDPETFASINKAVVKAVDMINSDKRKYLHYLIDDPRFAAVAKQYGGITPEDFHLPRLRYSYNTPYSDQIVSDTYHWMLGWGLLNEGACDSNLVENRVAAGLATNADD
;
A
#
# COMPACT_ATOMS: atom_id res chain seq x y z
N MET A 1 -8.89 9.48 -13.56
CA MET A 1 -8.56 8.33 -12.72
C MET A 1 -8.85 8.65 -11.25
N ALA A 2 -9.51 7.76 -10.52
CA ALA A 2 -9.84 7.95 -9.10
C ALA A 2 -8.65 7.57 -8.20
N VAL A 3 -8.27 8.48 -7.29
CA VAL A 3 -7.24 8.31 -6.26
C VAL A 3 -7.71 8.97 -4.96
N GLN A 4 -7.06 8.64 -3.85
CA GLN A 4 -7.18 9.44 -2.63
C GLN A 4 -5.99 10.41 -2.58
N PHE A 5 -6.25 11.72 -2.72
CA PHE A 5 -5.17 12.71 -2.67
C PHE A 5 -4.40 12.65 -1.36
N HIS A 6 -3.10 12.84 -1.46
CA HIS A 6 -2.12 12.79 -0.36
C HIS A 6 -2.06 11.45 0.38
N ALA A 7 -2.42 10.35 -0.31
CA ALA A 7 -2.29 8.99 0.20
C ALA A 7 -1.53 8.10 -0.79
N GLY A 8 -1.20 6.88 -0.38
CA GLY A 8 -0.43 5.94 -1.20
C GLY A 8 -0.98 5.74 -2.61
N SER A 9 -2.32 5.70 -2.77
CA SER A 9 -2.95 5.57 -4.09
C SER A 9 -2.67 6.75 -5.03
N HIS A 10 -2.50 7.97 -4.48
CA HIS A 10 -2.11 9.14 -5.26
C HIS A 10 -0.68 9.01 -5.79
N TYR A 11 0.25 8.74 -4.89
CA TYR A 11 1.67 8.69 -5.23
C TYR A 11 2.01 7.51 -6.13
N VAL A 12 1.43 6.34 -5.87
CA VAL A 12 1.63 5.16 -6.73
C VAL A 12 1.06 5.40 -8.13
N ALA A 13 -0.13 6.01 -8.24
CA ALA A 13 -0.69 6.34 -9.56
C ALA A 13 0.22 7.27 -10.36
N LEU A 14 0.74 8.35 -9.74
CA LEU A 14 1.68 9.25 -10.40
C LEU A 14 2.95 8.52 -10.84
N ARG A 15 3.55 7.73 -9.94
CA ARG A 15 4.77 6.94 -10.24
C ARG A 15 4.58 5.96 -11.40
N LEU A 16 3.42 5.30 -11.47
CA LEU A 16 3.13 4.33 -12.52
C LEU A 16 2.84 5.00 -13.87
N LEU A 17 2.28 6.20 -13.87
CA LEU A 17 1.85 6.90 -15.08
C LEU A 17 2.93 7.80 -15.68
N GLU A 18 3.83 8.37 -14.86
CA GLU A 18 4.84 9.34 -15.30
C GLU A 18 5.80 8.84 -16.39
N GLY A 19 5.96 7.51 -16.51
CA GLY A 19 6.77 6.89 -17.56
C GLY A 19 6.06 6.72 -18.92
N TYR A 20 4.74 6.94 -18.94
CA TYR A 20 3.90 6.66 -20.10
C TYR A 20 3.09 7.86 -20.58
N LEU A 21 2.78 8.79 -19.67
CA LEU A 21 1.95 9.96 -19.93
C LEU A 21 2.68 11.24 -19.58
N SER A 22 2.39 12.33 -20.28
CA SER A 22 2.82 13.65 -19.83
C SER A 22 2.05 14.04 -18.57
N ARG A 23 2.63 14.93 -17.75
CA ARG A 23 1.97 15.41 -16.52
C ARG A 23 0.60 16.03 -16.80
N ASP A 24 0.48 16.73 -17.89
CA ASP A 24 -0.75 17.43 -18.29
C ASP A 24 -1.87 16.45 -18.69
N ASP A 25 -1.52 15.23 -19.10
CA ASP A 25 -2.46 14.18 -19.47
C ASP A 25 -2.93 13.34 -18.29
N ILE A 26 -2.25 13.42 -17.13
CA ILE A 26 -2.62 12.71 -15.92
C ILE A 26 -3.73 13.47 -15.19
N LYS A 27 -4.98 13.06 -15.43
CA LYS A 27 -6.17 13.65 -14.77
C LYS A 27 -6.61 12.81 -13.59
N LEU A 28 -6.39 13.31 -12.38
CA LEU A 28 -6.75 12.65 -11.13
C LEU A 28 -7.99 13.30 -10.51
N VAL A 29 -8.84 12.47 -9.91
CA VAL A 29 -10.03 12.89 -9.18
C VAL A 29 -10.00 12.26 -7.79
N HIS A 30 -10.34 13.04 -6.76
CA HIS A 30 -10.33 12.58 -5.37
C HIS A 30 -11.54 11.72 -5.03
N TYR A 31 -11.26 10.50 -4.53
CA TYR A 31 -12.22 9.62 -3.87
C TYR A 31 -11.59 9.05 -2.59
N GLY A 32 -12.18 9.34 -1.45
CA GLY A 32 -11.57 9.16 -0.13
C GLY A 32 -11.33 7.73 0.34
N SER A 33 -11.99 6.71 -0.25
CA SER A 33 -11.82 5.32 0.17
C SER A 33 -11.63 4.36 -1.00
N PRO A 34 -11.04 3.19 -0.79
CA PRO A 34 -10.97 2.14 -1.83
C PRO A 34 -12.35 1.75 -2.35
N GLN A 35 -13.36 1.68 -1.47
CA GLN A 35 -14.75 1.41 -1.84
C GLN A 35 -15.29 2.47 -2.82
N HIS A 36 -15.19 3.74 -2.48
CA HIS A 36 -15.70 4.82 -3.34
C HIS A 36 -15.02 4.85 -4.71
N ARG A 37 -13.70 4.56 -4.75
CA ARG A 37 -12.97 4.46 -6.03
C ARG A 37 -13.44 3.27 -6.87
N PHE A 38 -13.70 2.14 -6.23
CA PHE A 38 -14.25 0.95 -6.86
C PHE A 38 -15.65 1.21 -7.43
N GLU A 39 -16.54 1.79 -6.62
CA GLU A 39 -17.91 2.12 -7.03
C GLU A 39 -17.91 3.14 -8.19
N ALA A 40 -17.10 4.20 -8.10
CA ALA A 40 -16.96 5.18 -9.17
C ALA A 40 -16.48 4.56 -10.50
N LEU A 41 -15.58 3.56 -10.44
CA LEU A 41 -15.13 2.82 -11.61
C LEU A 41 -16.28 1.99 -12.21
N LEU A 42 -17.01 1.25 -11.38
CA LEU A 42 -18.12 0.42 -11.87
C LEU A 42 -19.30 1.24 -12.42
N ASN A 43 -19.55 2.40 -11.83
CA ASN A 43 -20.61 3.31 -12.29
C ASN A 43 -20.22 4.10 -13.54
N GLY A 44 -18.97 3.97 -14.03
CA GLY A 44 -18.47 4.74 -15.18
C GLY A 44 -18.25 6.24 -14.90
N GLU A 45 -18.19 6.63 -13.62
CA GLU A 45 -17.86 8.01 -13.22
C GLU A 45 -16.39 8.35 -13.51
N VAL A 46 -15.54 7.32 -13.53
CA VAL A 46 -14.12 7.40 -13.88
C VAL A 46 -13.73 6.24 -14.80
N GLU A 47 -12.79 6.49 -15.69
CA GLU A 47 -12.28 5.47 -16.62
C GLU A 47 -11.24 4.53 -15.98
N ALA A 48 -10.63 4.95 -14.87
CA ALA A 48 -9.65 4.16 -14.13
C ALA A 48 -9.67 4.51 -12.63
N ALA A 49 -9.24 3.57 -11.79
CA ALA A 49 -9.13 3.77 -10.35
C ALA A 49 -7.88 3.11 -9.79
N ALA A 50 -7.24 3.77 -8.83
CA ALA A 50 -6.18 3.16 -8.04
C ALA A 50 -6.80 2.34 -6.91
N LEU A 51 -6.75 1.04 -7.04
CA LEU A 51 -7.26 0.07 -6.09
C LEU A 51 -6.14 -0.69 -5.40
N MET A 52 -6.46 -1.37 -4.33
CA MET A 52 -5.62 -2.32 -3.60
C MET A 52 -6.42 -3.57 -3.32
N GLU A 53 -5.75 -4.66 -2.98
CA GLU A 53 -6.47 -5.88 -2.58
C GLU A 53 -7.29 -5.65 -1.29
N PRO A 54 -8.47 -6.23 -1.18
CA PRO A 54 -9.12 -7.19 -2.09
C PRO A 54 -9.97 -6.56 -3.22
N TRP A 55 -10.00 -5.23 -3.32
CA TRP A 55 -10.81 -4.49 -4.31
C TRP A 55 -10.37 -4.74 -5.76
N ILE A 56 -9.07 -4.98 -5.98
CA ILE A 56 -8.54 -5.31 -7.33
C ILE A 56 -9.14 -6.64 -7.78
N THR A 57 -9.06 -7.67 -6.93
CA THR A 57 -9.62 -8.99 -7.23
C THR A 57 -11.12 -8.92 -7.53
N LEU A 58 -11.89 -8.15 -6.75
CA LEU A 58 -13.32 -7.98 -7.01
C LEU A 58 -13.58 -7.25 -8.33
N ALA A 59 -12.83 -6.20 -8.64
CA ALA A 59 -12.97 -5.47 -9.89
C ALA A 59 -12.64 -6.34 -11.12
N GLU A 60 -11.58 -7.14 -11.05
CA GLU A 60 -11.22 -8.10 -12.11
C GLU A 60 -12.30 -9.16 -12.32
N LYS A 61 -12.88 -9.68 -11.24
CA LYS A 61 -14.00 -10.63 -11.30
C LYS A 61 -15.23 -10.04 -12.00
N LEU A 62 -15.42 -8.73 -11.92
CA LEU A 62 -16.50 -7.99 -12.60
C LEU A 62 -16.12 -7.50 -14.01
N GLY A 63 -15.00 -7.96 -14.55
CA GLY A 63 -14.59 -7.67 -15.94
C GLY A 63 -13.70 -6.45 -16.09
N CYS A 64 -13.30 -5.78 -15.01
CA CYS A 64 -12.25 -4.77 -15.08
C CYS A 64 -10.89 -5.44 -15.37
N ARG A 65 -9.93 -4.66 -15.85
CA ARG A 65 -8.57 -5.14 -16.08
C ARG A 65 -7.54 -4.29 -15.36
N ALA A 66 -6.52 -4.90 -14.82
CA ALA A 66 -5.33 -4.18 -14.36
C ALA A 66 -4.59 -3.63 -15.59
N VAL A 67 -4.33 -2.33 -15.61
CA VAL A 67 -3.57 -1.66 -16.69
C VAL A 67 -2.10 -1.60 -16.30
N CYS A 68 -1.82 -1.29 -15.06
CA CYS A 68 -0.48 -1.31 -14.47
C CYS A 68 -0.56 -1.70 -13.00
N GLU A 69 0.50 -2.26 -12.48
CA GLU A 69 0.62 -2.66 -11.09
C GLU A 69 1.92 -2.10 -10.49
N GLY A 70 1.86 -1.69 -9.24
CA GLY A 70 3.00 -1.21 -8.48
C GLY A 70 2.89 -1.57 -7.02
N HIS A 71 4.03 -1.54 -6.36
CA HIS A 71 4.14 -1.76 -4.93
C HIS A 71 4.79 -0.53 -4.31
N TYR A 72 4.40 -0.20 -3.11
CA TYR A 72 5.04 0.82 -2.31
C TYR A 72 5.38 0.24 -0.93
N LEU A 73 6.39 0.80 -0.31
CA LEU A 73 6.76 0.43 1.05
C LEU A 73 5.79 1.11 2.02
N GLY A 74 5.21 0.32 2.90
CA GLY A 74 4.50 0.84 4.06
C GLY A 74 5.51 1.31 5.12
N ALA A 75 5.12 2.27 5.94
CA ALA A 75 5.87 2.68 7.11
C ALA A 75 5.10 2.33 8.38
N GLU A 76 5.80 1.82 9.37
CA GLU A 76 5.26 1.69 10.72
C GLU A 76 5.54 2.96 11.50
N ASN A 77 4.52 3.47 12.17
CA ASN A 77 4.64 4.65 13.01
C ASN A 77 4.50 4.23 14.48
N ALA A 78 5.43 4.67 15.30
CA ALA A 78 5.41 4.47 16.72
C ALA A 78 5.47 5.81 17.44
N SER A 79 4.94 5.86 18.67
CA SER A 79 5.14 6.99 19.57
C SER A 79 6.61 7.11 19.97
N ASP A 80 7.12 8.34 20.11
CA ASP A 80 8.47 8.60 20.61
C ASP A 80 8.70 8.00 22.02
N SER A 81 7.62 7.81 22.78
CA SER A 81 7.65 7.18 24.10
C SER A 81 7.67 5.65 24.07
N MET A 82 7.56 5.02 22.90
CA MET A 82 7.64 3.55 22.81
C MET A 82 9.06 3.09 23.13
N ASP A 83 9.17 2.20 24.10
CA ASP A 83 10.47 1.65 24.49
C ASP A 83 11.00 0.67 23.42
N PRO A 84 12.34 0.56 23.28
CA PRO A 84 12.97 -0.27 22.26
C PRO A 84 12.64 -1.77 22.38
N GLU A 85 12.41 -2.29 23.59
CA GLU A 85 12.12 -3.71 23.82
C GLU A 85 10.71 -4.07 23.31
N THR A 86 9.72 -3.22 23.60
CA THR A 86 8.37 -3.35 23.06
C THR A 86 8.39 -3.28 21.53
N PHE A 87 9.14 -2.33 20.95
CA PHE A 87 9.26 -2.20 19.50
C PHE A 87 9.92 -3.44 18.86
N ALA A 88 10.99 -3.96 19.46
CA ALA A 88 11.65 -5.19 19.02
C ALA A 88 10.70 -6.40 19.08
N SER A 89 9.88 -6.49 20.12
CA SER A 89 8.87 -7.55 20.27
C SER A 89 7.80 -7.49 19.20
N ILE A 90 7.35 -6.29 18.81
CA ILE A 90 6.43 -6.08 17.69
C ILE A 90 7.08 -6.55 16.39
N ASN A 91 8.32 -6.15 16.12
CA ASN A 91 9.05 -6.57 14.92
C ASN A 91 9.20 -8.09 14.83
N LYS A 92 9.51 -8.77 15.92
CA LYS A 92 9.54 -10.25 15.98
C LYS A 92 8.18 -10.86 15.60
N ALA A 93 7.09 -10.27 16.07
CA ALA A 93 5.74 -10.73 15.71
C ALA A 93 5.44 -10.50 14.23
N VAL A 94 5.86 -9.36 13.66
CA VAL A 94 5.72 -9.05 12.23
C VAL A 94 6.51 -10.05 11.38
N VAL A 95 7.78 -10.32 11.72
CA VAL A 95 8.60 -11.33 11.02
C VAL A 95 7.90 -12.68 10.99
N LYS A 96 7.42 -13.15 12.16
CA LYS A 96 6.69 -14.41 12.26
C LYS A 96 5.41 -14.40 11.40
N ALA A 97 4.67 -13.31 11.40
CA ALA A 97 3.46 -13.19 10.57
C ALA A 97 3.79 -13.23 9.08
N VAL A 98 4.85 -12.55 8.64
CA VAL A 98 5.33 -12.57 7.25
C VAL A 98 5.71 -13.98 6.82
N ASP A 99 6.44 -14.73 7.65
CA ASP A 99 6.80 -16.13 7.37
C ASP A 99 5.55 -17.02 7.24
N MET A 100 4.62 -16.89 8.17
CA MET A 100 3.37 -17.65 8.17
C MET A 100 2.55 -17.36 6.92
N ILE A 101 2.39 -16.10 6.55
CA ILE A 101 1.62 -15.70 5.36
C ILE A 101 2.32 -16.17 4.09
N ASN A 102 3.63 -15.96 3.97
CA ASN A 102 4.38 -16.35 2.78
C ASN A 102 4.48 -17.88 2.60
N SER A 103 4.40 -18.66 3.69
CA SER A 103 4.38 -20.12 3.60
C SER A 103 3.09 -20.65 2.96
N ASP A 104 1.95 -20.01 3.23
CA ASP A 104 0.66 -20.34 2.63
C ASP A 104 -0.27 -19.10 2.64
N LYS A 105 -0.16 -18.30 1.59
CA LYS A 105 -0.97 -17.08 1.48
C LYS A 105 -2.47 -17.35 1.47
N ARG A 106 -2.92 -18.46 0.85
CA ARG A 106 -4.36 -18.78 0.74
C ARG A 106 -5.01 -18.92 2.10
N LYS A 107 -4.30 -19.52 3.05
CA LYS A 107 -4.79 -19.71 4.42
C LYS A 107 -5.19 -18.41 5.11
N TYR A 108 -4.57 -17.28 4.74
CA TYR A 108 -4.74 -15.99 5.40
C TYR A 108 -5.60 -15.00 4.61
N LEU A 109 -6.10 -15.38 3.42
CA LEU A 109 -6.94 -14.50 2.60
C LEU A 109 -8.27 -14.14 3.26
N HIS A 110 -8.75 -14.95 4.18
CA HIS A 110 -9.96 -14.65 4.94
C HIS A 110 -9.86 -13.31 5.69
N TYR A 111 -8.68 -12.88 6.14
CA TYR A 111 -8.51 -11.57 6.76
C TYR A 111 -8.81 -10.40 5.81
N LEU A 112 -8.63 -10.60 4.51
CA LEU A 112 -8.99 -9.61 3.49
C LEU A 112 -10.46 -9.75 3.08
N ILE A 113 -10.94 -10.97 2.90
CA ILE A 113 -12.29 -11.28 2.41
C ILE A 113 -13.35 -10.93 3.46
N ASP A 114 -13.07 -11.24 4.72
CA ASP A 114 -14.01 -11.08 5.84
C ASP A 114 -13.91 -9.70 6.52
N ASP A 115 -13.05 -8.76 6.02
CA ASP A 115 -13.09 -7.38 6.51
C ASP A 115 -14.52 -6.84 6.36
N PRO A 116 -15.17 -6.41 7.43
CA PRO A 116 -16.59 -6.05 7.39
C PRO A 116 -16.94 -4.98 6.35
N ARG A 117 -16.03 -4.04 6.09
CA ARG A 117 -16.21 -2.95 5.11
C ARG A 117 -16.17 -3.48 3.69
N PHE A 118 -15.29 -4.43 3.41
CA PHE A 118 -15.19 -5.07 2.11
C PHE A 118 -16.31 -6.10 1.91
N ALA A 119 -16.52 -7.01 2.86
CA ALA A 119 -17.47 -8.10 2.77
C ALA A 119 -18.91 -7.62 2.50
N ALA A 120 -19.32 -6.51 3.15
CA ALA A 120 -20.63 -5.94 2.96
C ALA A 120 -20.89 -5.49 1.50
N VAL A 121 -19.87 -4.93 0.86
CA VAL A 121 -19.95 -4.48 -0.55
C VAL A 121 -19.78 -5.67 -1.49
N ALA A 122 -18.76 -6.49 -1.27
CA ALA A 122 -18.47 -7.63 -2.13
C ALA A 122 -19.67 -8.57 -2.27
N LYS A 123 -20.44 -8.78 -1.20
CA LYS A 123 -21.66 -9.57 -1.21
C LYS A 123 -22.68 -9.09 -2.25
N GLN A 124 -22.77 -7.79 -2.52
CA GLN A 124 -23.71 -7.22 -3.51
C GLN A 124 -23.32 -7.61 -4.93
N TYR A 125 -22.05 -7.95 -5.15
CA TYR A 125 -21.46 -8.32 -6.44
C TYR A 125 -21.11 -9.82 -6.55
N GLY A 126 -21.69 -10.67 -5.69
CA GLY A 126 -21.46 -12.11 -5.71
C GLY A 126 -20.23 -12.59 -4.94
N GLY A 127 -19.52 -11.68 -4.25
CA GLY A 127 -18.38 -12.00 -3.41
C GLY A 127 -17.13 -12.46 -4.17
N ILE A 128 -16.07 -12.73 -3.42
CA ILE A 128 -14.85 -13.39 -3.90
C ILE A 128 -14.44 -14.50 -2.97
N THR A 129 -13.65 -15.43 -3.50
CA THR A 129 -13.10 -16.57 -2.77
C THR A 129 -11.56 -16.54 -2.81
N PRO A 130 -10.86 -17.34 -1.99
CA PRO A 130 -9.41 -17.43 -2.05
C PRO A 130 -8.85 -17.79 -3.44
N GLU A 131 -9.63 -18.52 -4.26
CA GLU A 131 -9.24 -18.95 -5.60
C GLU A 131 -9.21 -17.79 -6.62
N ASP A 132 -9.99 -16.74 -6.37
CA ASP A 132 -10.05 -15.57 -7.24
C ASP A 132 -8.76 -14.73 -7.19
N PHE A 133 -7.95 -14.85 -6.11
CA PHE A 133 -6.78 -14.00 -5.91
C PHE A 133 -5.58 -14.37 -6.79
N HIS A 134 -4.97 -13.35 -7.38
CA HIS A 134 -3.65 -13.44 -7.98
C HIS A 134 -2.57 -13.33 -6.91
N LEU A 135 -2.16 -14.49 -6.33
CA LEU A 135 -1.25 -14.54 -5.18
C LEU A 135 0.10 -13.81 -5.36
N PRO A 136 0.73 -13.76 -6.56
CA PRO A 136 1.95 -12.99 -6.76
C PRO A 136 1.82 -11.50 -6.50
N ARG A 137 0.62 -10.94 -6.58
CA ARG A 137 0.33 -9.54 -6.27
C ARG A 137 0.45 -9.25 -4.77
N LEU A 138 0.16 -10.24 -3.92
CA LEU A 138 0.26 -10.10 -2.47
C LEU A 138 1.72 -10.29 -2.04
N ARG A 139 2.40 -9.20 -1.78
CA ARG A 139 3.79 -9.19 -1.35
C ARG A 139 3.90 -8.74 0.09
N TYR A 140 4.43 -9.60 0.94
CA TYR A 140 4.72 -9.33 2.33
C TYR A 140 6.23 -9.47 2.54
N SER A 141 6.88 -8.42 2.98
CA SER A 141 8.31 -8.38 3.26
C SER A 141 8.57 -8.08 4.73
N TYR A 142 9.74 -8.42 5.19
CA TYR A 142 10.19 -8.05 6.53
C TYR A 142 10.36 -6.53 6.62
N ASN A 143 10.18 -6.02 7.83
CA ASN A 143 10.55 -4.64 8.13
C ASN A 143 12.07 -4.48 7.94
N THR A 144 12.43 -3.51 7.15
CA THR A 144 13.83 -3.15 6.91
C THR A 144 14.00 -1.64 7.09
N PRO A 145 15.16 -1.19 7.59
CA PRO A 145 15.45 0.23 7.65
C PRO A 145 15.33 0.87 6.26
N TYR A 146 14.77 2.07 6.18
CA TYR A 146 14.85 2.87 4.97
C TYR A 146 16.29 3.38 4.78
N SER A 147 16.85 3.20 3.60
CA SER A 147 18.11 3.85 3.26
C SER A 147 17.93 5.34 3.02
N ASP A 148 18.95 6.12 3.33
CA ASP A 148 18.97 7.58 3.08
C ASP A 148 18.70 7.86 1.59
N GLN A 149 19.15 6.98 0.69
CA GLN A 149 18.90 7.11 -0.73
C GLN A 149 17.40 7.01 -1.07
N ILE A 150 16.67 6.03 -0.50
CA ILE A 150 15.22 5.88 -0.73
C ILE A 150 14.47 7.11 -0.22
N VAL A 151 14.86 7.62 0.95
CA VAL A 151 14.25 8.83 1.54
C VAL A 151 14.50 10.04 0.65
N SER A 152 15.75 10.26 0.26
CA SER A 152 16.16 11.39 -0.59
C SER A 152 15.50 11.33 -1.98
N ASP A 153 15.49 10.15 -2.63
CA ASP A 153 14.87 9.99 -3.96
C ASP A 153 13.36 10.26 -3.90
N THR A 154 12.71 9.78 -2.85
CA THR A 154 11.27 10.01 -2.65
C THR A 154 10.99 11.49 -2.41
N TYR A 155 11.78 12.14 -1.57
CA TYR A 155 11.67 13.58 -1.31
C TYR A 155 11.80 14.40 -2.60
N HIS A 156 12.88 14.19 -3.38
CA HIS A 156 13.11 14.92 -4.62
C HIS A 156 12.04 14.65 -5.67
N TRP A 157 11.53 13.43 -5.75
CA TRP A 157 10.42 13.09 -6.62
C TRP A 157 9.14 13.86 -6.22
N MET A 158 8.80 13.86 -4.93
CA MET A 158 7.65 14.62 -4.42
C MET A 158 7.79 16.11 -4.64
N LEU A 159 8.99 16.65 -4.43
CA LEU A 159 9.29 18.06 -4.71
C LEU A 159 9.10 18.37 -6.19
N GLY A 160 9.63 17.52 -7.07
CA GLY A 160 9.47 17.65 -8.52
C GLY A 160 8.02 17.61 -9.00
N TRP A 161 7.11 16.98 -8.25
CA TRP A 161 5.67 16.96 -8.52
C TRP A 161 4.89 18.10 -7.82
N GLY A 162 5.54 18.94 -7.03
CA GLY A 162 4.85 19.97 -6.25
C GLY A 162 3.95 19.41 -5.15
N LEU A 163 4.28 18.25 -4.61
CA LEU A 163 3.48 17.54 -3.59
C LEU A 163 3.88 17.89 -2.17
N LEU A 164 4.96 18.67 -2.00
CA LEU A 164 5.47 19.11 -0.71
C LEU A 164 5.14 20.59 -0.49
N ASN A 165 4.89 20.94 0.77
CA ASN A 165 4.74 22.34 1.16
C ASN A 165 6.09 23.07 1.11
N GLU A 166 6.05 24.41 1.00
CA GLU A 166 7.24 25.24 1.13
C GLU A 166 7.91 25.00 2.49
N GLY A 167 9.22 24.84 2.49
CA GLY A 167 10.01 24.55 3.69
C GLY A 167 10.01 23.11 4.17
N ALA A 168 9.36 22.19 3.47
CA ALA A 168 9.56 20.78 3.73
C ALA A 168 11.03 20.41 3.54
N CYS A 169 11.53 19.52 4.39
CA CYS A 169 12.89 18.98 4.26
C CYS A 169 12.87 17.48 4.48
N ASP A 170 13.90 16.79 4.02
CA ASP A 170 14.07 15.34 4.16
C ASP A 170 14.76 14.92 5.46
N SER A 171 15.29 15.88 6.22
CA SER A 171 15.95 15.60 7.49
C SER A 171 14.95 15.17 8.57
N ASN A 172 15.28 14.12 9.30
CA ASN A 172 14.51 13.59 10.42
C ASN A 172 13.10 13.06 10.07
N LEU A 173 12.85 12.74 8.79
CA LEU A 173 11.58 12.12 8.37
C LEU A 173 11.43 10.67 8.81
N VAL A 174 12.53 9.97 8.95
CA VAL A 174 12.58 8.54 9.26
C VAL A 174 13.53 8.29 10.42
N GLU A 175 13.05 7.59 11.43
CA GLU A 175 13.86 7.03 12.50
C GLU A 175 13.91 5.51 12.35
N ASN A 176 15.07 4.96 11.98
CA ASN A 176 15.24 3.54 11.70
C ASN A 176 15.47 2.71 12.97
N ARG A 177 14.49 2.68 13.89
CA ARG A 177 14.56 1.86 15.12
C ARG A 177 14.61 0.35 14.84
N VAL A 178 14.21 -0.10 13.65
CA VAL A 178 14.35 -1.50 13.21
C VAL A 178 15.80 -1.98 13.29
N ALA A 179 16.76 -1.12 12.95
CA ALA A 179 18.17 -1.48 13.03
C ALA A 179 18.62 -1.87 14.45
N ALA A 180 18.10 -1.19 15.48
CA ALA A 180 18.36 -1.53 16.88
C ALA A 180 17.71 -2.87 17.28
N GLY A 181 16.51 -3.17 16.77
CA GLY A 181 15.82 -4.44 17.02
C GLY A 181 16.42 -5.65 16.29
N LEU A 182 17.06 -5.43 15.14
CA LEU A 182 17.75 -6.48 14.39
C LEU A 182 19.12 -6.82 15.02
N ALA A 183 19.80 -5.86 15.61
CA ALA A 183 21.09 -6.07 16.27
C ALA A 183 21.00 -7.00 17.50
N THR A 184 19.85 -7.10 18.15
CA THR A 184 19.62 -7.97 19.32
C THR A 184 19.31 -9.44 18.93
N ASN A 185 19.12 -9.76 17.65
CA ASN A 185 18.81 -11.12 17.17
C ASN A 185 20.01 -11.86 16.57
N ALA A 186 21.19 -11.25 16.56
CA ALA A 186 22.42 -11.88 16.03
C ALA A 186 23.15 -12.74 17.10
N ASP A 187 22.73 -12.70 18.35
CA ASP A 187 23.39 -13.37 19.48
C ASP A 187 22.54 -14.45 20.18
N ASP A 188 21.40 -14.89 19.60
CA ASP A 188 20.60 -16.00 20.13
C ASP A 188 20.66 -17.26 19.24
#